data_3af105974a361931b064e2a3d0721e3d
#
_entry.id   3af105974a361931b064e2a3d0721e3d
#
_cell.length_a   1.000
_cell.length_b   1.000
_cell.length_c   1.000
_cell.angle_alpha   90.00
_cell.angle_beta   90.00
_cell.angle_gamma   90.00
#
_symmetry.space_group_name_H-M   'P 1'
#
loop_
_entity.id
_entity.type
_entity.pdbx_description
1 polymer ?
#
loop_
_entity_poly.entity_id
_entity_poly.type
_entity_poly.pdbx_seq_one_letter_code
_entity_poly.pdbx_strand_id
1 'polypeptide(L)'
;MERKKEEQNRDNFEELKTKEERMDRVNKLKDKVLKKYENKIKCIVVMGSVVRDEFKPKSDIDIFIVADDTEKPMSFGQKQNMDSDILKIAKDISPNLSFQPLYTLTEFMDYARIGHPIIYNFIKEGHAVFDVGFFTPFQRLLNDGRIPM
;
A
#
# COMPACT_ATOMS: atom_id res chain seq x y z
N MET A 1 3.92 3.17 -15.20
CA MET A 1 4.88 3.98 -15.91
C MET A 1 4.75 5.45 -15.57
N GLU A 2 3.55 5.99 -15.64
CA GLU A 2 3.33 7.40 -15.25
C GLU A 2 3.65 7.65 -13.78
N ARG A 3 3.36 6.70 -12.89
CA ARG A 3 3.69 6.83 -11.47
C ARG A 3 5.18 6.97 -11.21
N LYS A 4 6.02 6.25 -11.96
CA LYS A 4 7.48 6.36 -11.81
C LYS A 4 7.99 7.76 -12.20
N LYS A 5 7.36 8.38 -13.20
CA LYS A 5 7.72 9.75 -13.60
C LYS A 5 7.33 10.76 -12.52
N GLU A 6 6.15 10.58 -11.90
CA GLU A 6 5.70 11.42 -10.80
C GLU A 6 6.60 11.25 -9.58
N GLU A 7 7.00 10.02 -9.26
CA GLU A 7 7.88 9.71 -8.13
C GLU A 7 9.27 10.31 -8.27
N GLN A 8 9.74 10.51 -9.50
CA GLN A 8 11.06 11.10 -9.75
C GLN A 8 11.09 12.61 -9.52
N ASN A 9 9.94 13.29 -9.53
CA ASN A 9 9.86 14.72 -9.28
C ASN A 9 9.65 14.98 -7.79
N ARG A 10 10.76 15.12 -7.07
CA ARG A 10 10.75 15.30 -5.62
C ARG A 10 10.90 16.74 -5.15
N ASP A 11 10.88 17.69 -6.09
CA ASP A 11 11.07 19.11 -5.75
C ASP A 11 9.98 19.62 -4.82
N ASN A 12 8.74 19.08 -4.96
CA ASN A 12 7.60 19.45 -4.14
C ASN A 12 7.37 18.54 -2.95
N PHE A 13 8.27 17.57 -2.68
CA PHE A 13 8.12 16.66 -1.54
C PHE A 13 8.34 17.40 -0.24
N GLU A 14 7.58 17.01 0.78
CA GLU A 14 7.77 17.51 2.14
C GLU A 14 9.05 16.93 2.76
N GLU A 15 9.68 17.71 3.63
CA GLU A 15 10.77 17.19 4.45
C GLU A 15 10.18 16.55 5.70
N LEU A 16 9.94 15.24 5.62
CA LEU A 16 9.37 14.46 6.72
C LEU A 16 10.52 13.75 7.44
N LYS A 17 11.05 14.40 8.46
CA LYS A 17 12.29 13.97 9.13
C LYS A 17 12.07 12.88 10.17
N THR A 18 10.87 12.75 10.71
CA THR A 18 10.59 11.82 11.79
C THR A 18 9.62 10.73 11.33
N LYS A 19 9.71 9.56 12.00
CA LYS A 19 8.78 8.47 11.83
C LYS A 19 7.34 8.93 12.12
N GLU A 20 7.18 9.75 13.16
CA GLU A 20 5.86 10.25 13.59
C GLU A 20 5.21 11.09 12.50
N GLU A 21 5.96 11.97 11.86
CA GLU A 21 5.46 12.78 10.75
C GLU A 21 5.01 11.90 9.58
N ARG A 22 5.80 10.89 9.24
CA ARG A 22 5.49 9.96 8.15
C ARG A 22 4.26 9.12 8.48
N MET A 23 4.20 8.58 9.67
CA MET A 23 3.05 7.78 10.10
C MET A 23 1.79 8.63 10.22
N ASP A 24 1.91 9.93 10.54
CA ASP A 24 0.77 10.85 10.50
C ASP A 24 0.15 10.90 9.10
N ARG A 25 0.97 11.01 8.06
CA ARG A 25 0.51 11.02 6.67
C ARG A 25 -0.15 9.69 6.28
N VAL A 26 0.46 8.60 6.68
CA VAL A 26 -0.08 7.24 6.43
C VAL A 26 -1.42 7.06 7.12
N ASN A 27 -1.54 7.47 8.38
CA ASN A 27 -2.79 7.35 9.14
C ASN A 27 -3.90 8.23 8.57
N LYS A 28 -3.58 9.41 8.07
CA LYS A 28 -4.54 10.27 7.38
C LYS A 28 -5.07 9.60 6.12
N LEU A 29 -4.20 8.98 5.35
CA LEU A 29 -4.60 8.21 4.17
C LEU A 29 -5.50 7.05 4.57
N LYS A 30 -5.08 6.27 5.56
CA LYS A 30 -5.86 5.15 6.08
C LYS A 30 -7.27 5.59 6.46
N ASP A 31 -7.39 6.64 7.26
CA ASP A 31 -8.68 7.11 7.75
C ASP A 31 -9.60 7.55 6.59
N LYS A 32 -9.07 8.28 5.62
CA LYS A 32 -9.86 8.74 4.48
C LYS A 32 -10.29 7.60 3.57
N VAL A 33 -9.39 6.65 3.32
CA VAL A 33 -9.70 5.49 2.46
C VAL A 33 -10.73 4.60 3.13
N LEU A 34 -10.58 4.32 4.42
CA LEU A 34 -11.54 3.48 5.15
C LEU A 34 -12.90 4.15 5.27
N LYS A 35 -12.93 5.47 5.46
CA LYS A 35 -14.19 6.21 5.52
C LYS A 35 -14.96 6.09 4.20
N LYS A 36 -14.26 6.17 3.08
CA LYS A 36 -14.89 6.14 1.76
C LYS A 36 -15.22 4.74 1.29
N TYR A 37 -14.36 3.76 1.58
CA TYR A 37 -14.46 2.41 1.02
C TYR A 37 -14.65 1.31 2.07
N GLU A 38 -14.82 1.66 3.32
CA GLU A 38 -15.09 0.77 4.48
C GLU A 38 -14.81 -0.73 4.24
N ASN A 39 -15.88 -1.48 3.94
CA ASN A 39 -15.83 -2.95 3.83
C ASN A 39 -15.09 -3.46 2.60
N LYS A 40 -14.71 -2.59 1.68
CA LYS A 40 -14.00 -2.99 0.47
C LYS A 40 -12.50 -3.11 0.67
N ILE A 41 -11.96 -2.58 1.76
CA ILE A 41 -10.51 -2.60 2.01
C ILE A 41 -10.17 -3.79 2.90
N LYS A 42 -9.23 -4.61 2.46
CA LYS A 42 -8.77 -5.78 3.24
C LYS A 42 -7.49 -5.49 4.00
N CYS A 43 -6.58 -4.70 3.44
CA CYS A 43 -5.43 -4.23 4.19
C CYS A 43 -4.85 -2.95 3.58
N ILE A 44 -4.15 -2.20 4.43
CA ILE A 44 -3.33 -1.05 4.04
C ILE A 44 -1.98 -1.26 4.70
N VAL A 45 -0.93 -1.26 3.88
CA VAL A 45 0.42 -1.63 4.30
C VAL A 45 1.39 -0.51 3.93
N VAL A 46 2.26 -0.13 4.87
CA VAL A 46 3.37 0.77 4.61
C VAL A 46 4.66 -0.02 4.64
N MET A 47 5.64 0.37 3.79
CA MET A 47 6.92 -0.32 3.79
C MET A 47 7.65 -0.13 5.11
N GLY A 48 8.31 -1.20 5.56
CA GLY A 48 8.94 -1.27 6.87
C GLY A 48 10.07 -0.29 7.10
N SER A 49 10.66 0.27 6.03
CA SER A 49 11.68 1.31 6.15
C SER A 49 11.19 2.51 6.96
N VAL A 50 9.90 2.87 6.84
CA VAL A 50 9.30 3.96 7.62
C VAL A 50 9.26 3.59 9.10
N VAL A 51 8.80 2.36 9.40
CA VAL A 51 8.65 1.89 10.78
C VAL A 51 10.02 1.72 11.44
N ARG A 52 11.04 1.32 10.68
CA ARG A 52 12.40 1.14 11.17
C ARG A 52 13.21 2.45 11.21
N ASP A 53 12.59 3.57 10.84
CA ASP A 53 13.25 4.87 10.81
C ASP A 53 14.45 4.91 9.81
N GLU A 54 14.31 4.16 8.71
CA GLU A 54 15.33 4.04 7.68
C GLU A 54 14.88 4.78 6.41
N PHE A 55 14.94 6.11 6.43
CA PHE A 55 14.50 6.92 5.30
C PHE A 55 15.23 8.26 5.29
N LYS A 56 15.19 8.92 4.13
CA LYS A 56 15.68 10.29 3.97
C LYS A 56 14.50 11.26 4.05
N PRO A 57 14.71 12.51 4.48
CA PRO A 57 13.59 13.47 4.67
C PRO A 57 12.68 13.65 3.46
N LYS A 58 13.21 13.62 2.26
CA LYS A 58 12.44 13.79 1.02
C LYS A 58 12.20 12.48 0.27
N SER A 59 12.26 11.34 0.95
CA SER A 59 11.99 10.05 0.30
C SER A 59 10.50 9.75 0.22
N ASP A 60 10.16 8.80 -0.65
CA ASP A 60 8.80 8.27 -0.79
C ASP A 60 8.36 7.52 0.46
N ILE A 61 7.04 7.50 0.67
CA ILE A 61 6.39 6.62 1.64
C ILE A 61 5.58 5.63 0.80
N ASP A 62 6.08 4.40 0.67
CA ASP A 62 5.46 3.40 -0.18
C ASP A 62 4.28 2.73 0.52
N ILE A 63 3.10 2.81 -0.12
CA ILE A 63 1.84 2.28 0.39
C ILE A 63 1.32 1.20 -0.56
N PHE A 64 0.76 0.15 0.01
CA PHE A 64 0.17 -0.97 -0.70
C PHE A 64 -1.23 -1.22 -0.13
N ILE A 65 -2.23 -1.33 -1.00
CA ILE A 65 -3.63 -1.53 -0.58
C ILE A 65 -4.23 -2.70 -1.34
N VAL A 66 -4.96 -3.55 -0.63
CA VAL A 66 -5.72 -4.66 -1.21
C VAL A 66 -7.20 -4.41 -0.98
N ALA A 67 -7.98 -4.46 -2.07
CA ALA A 67 -9.43 -4.32 -2.04
C ALA A 67 -10.12 -5.66 -2.23
N ASP A 68 -11.29 -5.81 -1.64
CA ASP A 68 -12.07 -7.03 -1.75
C ASP A 68 -12.85 -7.08 -3.07
N ASP A 69 -12.67 -8.15 -3.83
CA ASP A 69 -13.45 -8.46 -5.02
C ASP A 69 -14.19 -9.80 -4.88
N THR A 70 -14.27 -10.33 -3.65
CA THR A 70 -14.84 -11.66 -3.41
C THR A 70 -16.34 -11.62 -3.15
N GLU A 71 -16.86 -10.59 -2.51
CA GLU A 71 -18.30 -10.44 -2.31
C GLU A 71 -19.01 -10.00 -3.59
N LYS A 72 -18.42 -9.00 -4.25
CA LYS A 72 -18.87 -8.53 -5.56
C LYS A 72 -17.65 -8.46 -6.48
N PRO A 73 -17.70 -9.11 -7.65
CA PRO A 73 -16.61 -8.95 -8.62
C PRO A 73 -16.40 -7.49 -8.96
N MET A 74 -15.17 -7.10 -9.10
CA MET A 74 -14.80 -5.74 -9.44
C MET A 74 -14.39 -5.71 -10.91
N SER A 75 -15.09 -4.91 -11.72
CA SER A 75 -14.72 -4.73 -13.11
C SER A 75 -13.42 -3.96 -13.21
N PHE A 76 -12.77 -4.08 -14.37
CA PHE A 76 -11.54 -3.32 -14.63
C PHE A 76 -11.75 -1.82 -14.46
N GLY A 77 -12.87 -1.29 -14.97
CA GLY A 77 -13.20 0.12 -14.83
C GLY A 77 -13.42 0.56 -13.39
N GLN A 78 -14.11 -0.27 -12.60
CA GLN A 78 -14.30 0.01 -11.17
C GLN A 78 -12.99 0.03 -10.42
N LYS A 79 -12.10 -0.93 -10.70
CA LYS A 79 -10.79 -0.98 -10.10
C LYS A 79 -9.96 0.27 -10.46
N GLN A 80 -9.98 0.66 -11.74
CA GLN A 80 -9.27 1.84 -12.21
C GLN A 80 -9.77 3.12 -11.55
N ASN A 81 -11.08 3.27 -11.43
CA ASN A 81 -11.68 4.43 -10.76
C ASN A 81 -11.30 4.51 -9.30
N MET A 82 -11.34 3.39 -8.61
CA MET A 82 -10.96 3.31 -7.20
C MET A 82 -9.47 3.60 -7.02
N ASP A 83 -8.64 3.03 -7.86
CA ASP A 83 -7.19 3.26 -7.86
C ASP A 83 -6.86 4.74 -8.06
N SER A 84 -7.45 5.38 -9.06
CA SER A 84 -7.24 6.80 -9.35
C SER A 84 -7.71 7.70 -8.21
N ASP A 85 -8.84 7.35 -7.60
CA ASP A 85 -9.39 8.11 -6.48
C ASP A 85 -8.48 8.03 -5.25
N ILE A 86 -8.00 6.83 -4.93
CA ILE A 86 -7.09 6.65 -3.80
C ILE A 86 -5.77 7.37 -4.04
N LEU A 87 -5.25 7.30 -5.26
CA LEU A 87 -4.03 8.04 -5.62
C LEU A 87 -4.21 9.54 -5.41
N LYS A 88 -5.36 10.08 -5.81
CA LYS A 88 -5.67 11.48 -5.61
C LYS A 88 -5.76 11.84 -4.13
N ILE A 89 -6.44 11.00 -3.33
CA ILE A 89 -6.52 11.20 -1.88
C ILE A 89 -5.11 11.23 -1.29
N ALA A 90 -4.24 10.30 -1.69
CA ALA A 90 -2.87 10.23 -1.20
C ALA A 90 -2.10 11.51 -1.53
N LYS A 91 -2.14 11.95 -2.78
CA LYS A 91 -1.40 13.14 -3.21
C LYS A 91 -1.92 14.42 -2.58
N ASP A 92 -3.21 14.49 -2.26
CA ASP A 92 -3.78 15.62 -1.53
C ASP A 92 -3.29 15.68 -0.08
N ILE A 93 -2.94 14.53 0.52
CA ILE A 93 -2.40 14.46 1.87
C ILE A 93 -0.91 14.84 1.88
N SER A 94 -0.13 14.22 1.00
CA SER A 94 1.30 14.48 0.90
C SER A 94 1.84 14.02 -0.45
N PRO A 95 2.67 14.83 -1.11
CA PRO A 95 3.31 14.40 -2.36
C PRO A 95 4.28 13.23 -2.16
N ASN A 96 4.74 12.97 -0.92
CA ASN A 96 5.64 11.87 -0.61
C ASN A 96 4.95 10.50 -0.63
N LEU A 97 3.64 10.45 -0.49
CA LEU A 97 2.91 9.19 -0.50
C LEU A 97 2.96 8.59 -1.91
N SER A 98 3.58 7.43 -2.01
CA SER A 98 3.71 6.66 -3.24
C SER A 98 2.81 5.44 -3.15
N PHE A 99 1.73 5.46 -3.92
CA PHE A 99 0.74 4.40 -3.90
C PHE A 99 0.98 3.46 -5.09
N GLN A 100 1.27 2.18 -4.79
CA GLN A 100 1.32 1.14 -5.80
C GLN A 100 -0.09 0.95 -6.39
N PRO A 101 -0.21 0.43 -7.62
CA PRO A 101 -1.54 0.14 -8.14
C PRO A 101 -2.36 -0.67 -7.15
N LEU A 102 -3.64 -0.33 -7.04
CA LEU A 102 -4.56 -1.07 -6.19
C LEU A 102 -4.60 -2.53 -6.64
N TYR A 103 -4.48 -3.46 -5.70
CA TYR A 103 -4.64 -4.88 -5.96
C TYR A 103 -5.98 -5.35 -5.42
N THR A 104 -6.66 -6.21 -6.19
CA THR A 104 -7.80 -6.95 -5.66
C THR A 104 -7.28 -8.13 -4.85
N LEU A 105 -8.13 -8.67 -3.98
CA LEU A 105 -7.76 -9.86 -3.20
C LEU A 105 -7.41 -11.03 -4.13
N THR A 106 -8.16 -11.21 -5.23
CA THR A 106 -7.87 -12.25 -6.22
C THR A 106 -6.48 -12.06 -6.83
N GLU A 107 -6.15 -10.85 -7.25
CA GLU A 107 -4.82 -10.55 -7.80
C GLU A 107 -3.71 -10.78 -6.77
N PHE A 108 -3.95 -10.32 -5.54
CA PHE A 108 -2.97 -10.51 -4.46
C PHE A 108 -2.68 -11.99 -4.24
N MET A 109 -3.73 -12.81 -4.16
CA MET A 109 -3.59 -14.25 -3.96
C MET A 109 -2.83 -14.92 -5.11
N ASP A 110 -3.16 -14.55 -6.35
CA ASP A 110 -2.48 -15.10 -7.52
C ASP A 110 -1.00 -14.74 -7.54
N TYR A 111 -0.67 -13.48 -7.27
CA TYR A 111 0.71 -13.04 -7.25
C TYR A 111 1.51 -13.62 -6.09
N ALA A 112 0.89 -13.74 -4.92
CA ALA A 112 1.53 -14.36 -3.75
C ALA A 112 1.85 -15.82 -4.04
N ARG A 113 0.94 -16.53 -4.71
CA ARG A 113 1.11 -17.94 -5.03
C ARG A 113 2.30 -18.21 -5.96
N ILE A 114 2.56 -17.30 -6.90
CA ILE A 114 3.68 -17.45 -7.84
C ILE A 114 4.96 -16.74 -7.35
N GLY A 115 4.94 -16.12 -6.18
CA GLY A 115 6.12 -15.43 -5.65
C GLY A 115 6.47 -14.16 -6.40
N HIS A 116 5.47 -13.41 -6.85
CA HIS A 116 5.70 -12.16 -7.58
C HIS A 116 6.57 -11.21 -6.75
N PRO A 117 7.66 -10.65 -7.32
CA PRO A 117 8.64 -9.89 -6.53
C PRO A 117 8.07 -8.70 -5.75
N ILE A 118 7.15 -7.93 -6.33
CA ILE A 118 6.56 -6.77 -5.67
C ILE A 118 5.73 -7.23 -4.47
N ILE A 119 4.88 -8.24 -4.67
CA ILE A 119 4.02 -8.78 -3.61
C ILE A 119 4.89 -9.43 -2.53
N TYR A 120 5.90 -10.18 -2.94
CA TYR A 120 6.84 -10.80 -2.01
C TYR A 120 7.48 -9.74 -1.09
N ASN A 121 7.95 -8.63 -1.66
CA ASN A 121 8.58 -7.57 -0.88
C ASN A 121 7.62 -6.91 0.09
N PHE A 122 6.38 -6.66 -0.32
CA PHE A 122 5.38 -6.08 0.58
C PHE A 122 4.99 -7.04 1.70
N ILE A 123 4.91 -8.34 1.42
CA ILE A 123 4.63 -9.32 2.47
C ILE A 123 5.81 -9.36 3.45
N LYS A 124 7.04 -9.42 2.92
CA LYS A 124 8.24 -9.54 3.75
C LYS A 124 8.53 -8.29 4.57
N GLU A 125 8.49 -7.12 3.95
CA GLU A 125 8.97 -5.86 4.54
C GLU A 125 7.84 -4.92 4.97
N GLY A 126 6.60 -5.24 4.66
CA GLY A 126 5.48 -4.36 4.93
C GLY A 126 5.04 -4.38 6.39
N HIS A 127 4.49 -3.26 6.81
CA HIS A 127 3.86 -3.11 8.12
C HIS A 127 2.40 -2.73 7.89
N ALA A 128 1.48 -3.58 8.34
CA ALA A 128 0.05 -3.33 8.17
C ALA A 128 -0.42 -2.26 9.15
N VAL A 129 -0.95 -1.15 8.61
CA VAL A 129 -1.59 -0.13 9.42
C VAL A 129 -3.09 -0.39 9.53
N PHE A 130 -3.62 -1.23 8.64
CA PHE A 130 -4.96 -1.77 8.69
C PHE A 130 -4.95 -3.16 8.07
N ASP A 131 -5.58 -4.14 8.74
CA ASP A 131 -5.64 -5.52 8.27
C ASP A 131 -6.87 -6.19 8.88
N VAL A 132 -7.74 -6.76 8.03
CA VAL A 132 -8.91 -7.50 8.51
C VAL A 132 -8.56 -8.92 8.97
N GLY A 133 -7.27 -9.28 8.98
CA GLY A 133 -6.82 -10.56 9.49
C GLY A 133 -6.29 -11.51 8.43
N PHE A 134 -5.88 -11.01 7.25
CA PHE A 134 -5.28 -11.88 6.24
C PHE A 134 -3.81 -11.57 5.94
N PHE A 135 -3.40 -10.31 6.02
CA PHE A 135 -2.03 -9.93 5.66
C PHE A 135 -1.01 -10.48 6.66
N THR A 136 -1.27 -10.31 7.95
CA THR A 136 -0.37 -10.79 9.00
C THR A 136 -0.17 -12.30 8.95
N PRO A 137 -1.22 -13.14 8.78
CA PRO A 137 -1.00 -14.57 8.55
C PRO A 137 -0.13 -14.88 7.34
N PHE A 138 -0.26 -14.13 6.25
CA PHE A 138 0.60 -14.29 5.08
C PHE A 138 2.07 -14.04 5.40
N GLN A 139 2.36 -13.02 6.21
CA GLN A 139 3.73 -12.74 6.64
C GLN A 139 4.31 -13.92 7.43
N ARG A 140 3.51 -14.53 8.29
CA ARG A 140 3.92 -15.72 9.06
C ARG A 140 4.21 -16.89 8.14
N LEU A 141 3.35 -17.13 7.13
CA LEU A 141 3.56 -18.20 6.18
C LEU A 141 4.83 -17.99 5.36
N LEU A 142 5.12 -16.75 4.99
CA LEU A 142 6.35 -16.42 4.26
C LEU A 142 7.58 -16.71 5.13
N ASN A 143 7.56 -16.27 6.39
CA ASN A 143 8.66 -16.47 7.31
C ASN A 143 8.90 -17.96 7.58
N ASP A 144 7.83 -18.78 7.54
CA ASP A 144 7.91 -20.22 7.69
C ASP A 144 8.28 -20.96 6.39
N GLY A 145 8.53 -20.23 5.31
CA GLY A 145 8.88 -20.82 4.02
C GLY A 145 7.73 -21.49 3.29
N ARG A 146 6.49 -21.13 3.61
CA ARG A 146 5.29 -21.75 3.03
C ARG A 146 4.73 -21.00 1.81
N ILE A 147 5.30 -19.84 1.48
CA ILE A 147 4.94 -19.08 0.28
C ILE A 147 6.10 -19.19 -0.70
N PRO A 148 5.84 -19.48 -1.98
CA PRO A 148 6.89 -19.57 -3.00
C PRO A 148 7.63 -18.23 -3.16
N MET A 149 8.92 -18.35 -3.48
CA MET A 149 9.76 -17.17 -3.69
C MET A 149 10.09 -16.96 -5.14
#